data_3567bb24d14f20a6f24c335e426022a4
#
_entry.id   3567bb24d14f20a6f24c335e426022a4
#
_cell.length_a   1.000
_cell.length_b   1.000
_cell.length_c   1.000
_cell.angle_alpha   90.00
_cell.angle_beta   90.00
_cell.angle_gamma   90.00
#
_symmetry.space_group_name_H-M   'P 1'
#
loop_
_entity.id
_entity.type
_entity.pdbx_description
1 polymer ?
#
loop_
_entity_poly.entity_id
_entity_poly.type
_entity_poly.pdbx_seq_one_letter_code
_entity_poly.pdbx_strand_id
1 'polypeptide(L)'
;MEKLVINGGTRLKGEVTIGGAKNAAVAILPATLLLNGIYTINNLPNISDVKITCDILQDLGAKITWNGNHEITIDTREVDGKAAPLDKTSKFRASYYLIGAMLGRRGQIEVGLPGGCNLGARPIDQHIKAFELLGAKVEVGQGKISAKAKKLVGTSIYMDVVSVGATINAMLASVLAEGTTTIDNAAKEPHIVDVANFLNTMGADIRGAGTDVIKINGVKELKHEGSYSVVPDQIEAGTFMLAAIATRGDILIKNVISEHLDCITAKIIEIGGHVEDLGDTIRVWTNKRPNKANIKTLPYPGFPTDMQPQMGVVLSIADGTSIINESIWESRFQYTNELNNMGAHITAQGKTAVIEGVKELSGAPVYASDLRAGAALLIAGIIAKGTTELYNISHIDRGYEKIEEKFRNLGANIQRVEE
;
A
#
# COMPACT_ATOMS: atom_id res chain seq x y z
N MET A 1 19.69 17.78 0.02
CA MET A 1 18.55 16.83 0.14
C MET A 1 17.44 17.29 -0.78
N GLU A 2 16.68 16.35 -1.40
CA GLU A 2 15.56 16.76 -2.24
C GLU A 2 14.35 17.20 -1.43
N LYS A 3 13.65 18.24 -1.92
CA LYS A 3 12.36 18.73 -1.40
C LYS A 3 11.41 19.08 -2.54
N LEU A 4 10.12 19.18 -2.24
CA LEU A 4 9.15 19.77 -3.16
C LEU A 4 8.82 21.20 -2.74
N VAL A 5 8.91 22.13 -3.68
CA VAL A 5 8.44 23.50 -3.52
C VAL A 5 7.11 23.63 -4.25
N ILE A 6 6.06 23.99 -3.51
CA ILE A 6 4.67 23.98 -3.97
C ILE A 6 4.11 25.38 -3.82
N ASN A 7 3.74 26.02 -4.94
CA ASN A 7 3.01 27.28 -4.93
C ASN A 7 1.52 26.96 -5.04
N GLY A 8 0.81 27.17 -3.92
CA GLY A 8 -0.56 26.73 -3.77
C GLY A 8 -1.61 27.65 -4.41
N GLY A 9 -2.89 27.33 -4.13
CA GLY A 9 -4.04 28.05 -4.65
C GLY A 9 -4.51 27.60 -6.03
N THR A 10 -3.97 26.49 -6.55
CA THR A 10 -4.35 25.95 -7.86
C THR A 10 -5.56 25.04 -7.78
N ARG A 11 -6.51 25.23 -8.69
CA ARG A 11 -7.64 24.35 -8.93
C ARG A 11 -7.23 23.29 -9.94
N LEU A 12 -7.16 22.01 -9.52
CA LEU A 12 -6.73 20.92 -10.39
C LEU A 12 -7.77 20.58 -11.45
N LYS A 13 -7.32 20.37 -12.69
CA LYS A 13 -8.15 19.97 -13.83
C LYS A 13 -7.36 19.12 -14.79
N GLY A 14 -8.05 18.19 -15.45
CA GLY A 14 -7.45 17.36 -16.50
C GLY A 14 -7.60 15.87 -16.20
N GLU A 15 -6.67 15.08 -16.69
CA GLU A 15 -6.70 13.64 -16.56
C GLU A 15 -5.40 13.11 -15.97
N VAL A 16 -5.52 12.01 -15.21
CA VAL A 16 -4.39 11.28 -14.63
C VAL A 16 -4.61 9.79 -14.80
N THR A 17 -3.54 9.07 -15.15
CA THR A 17 -3.55 7.61 -15.26
C THR A 17 -2.90 7.00 -14.03
N ILE A 18 -3.60 6.05 -13.41
CA ILE A 18 -3.16 5.36 -12.20
C ILE A 18 -2.19 4.24 -12.57
N GLY A 19 -1.10 4.13 -11.83
CA GLY A 19 -0.12 3.07 -11.96
C GLY A 19 -0.53 1.78 -11.24
N GLY A 20 0.33 0.77 -11.30
CA GLY A 20 0.11 -0.49 -10.60
C GLY A 20 0.17 -0.32 -9.08
N ALA A 21 -0.62 -1.14 -8.39
CA ALA A 21 -0.76 -1.06 -6.94
C ALA A 21 0.55 -1.43 -6.22
N LYS A 22 1.10 -0.47 -5.47
CA LYS A 22 2.30 -0.70 -4.64
C LYS A 22 2.14 -1.93 -3.76
N ASN A 23 1.03 -2.02 -3.00
CA ASN A 23 0.83 -3.09 -2.02
C ASN A 23 0.69 -4.47 -2.68
N ALA A 24 0.17 -4.54 -3.90
CA ALA A 24 0.14 -5.76 -4.70
C ALA A 24 1.55 -6.11 -5.23
N ALA A 25 2.25 -5.16 -5.83
CA ALA A 25 3.58 -5.35 -6.41
C ALA A 25 4.58 -5.92 -5.39
N VAL A 26 4.67 -5.32 -4.18
CA VAL A 26 5.60 -5.78 -3.13
C VAL A 26 5.21 -7.13 -2.50
N ALA A 27 4.04 -7.68 -2.81
CA ALA A 27 3.61 -9.02 -2.42
C ALA A 27 3.75 -10.03 -3.58
N ILE A 28 3.42 -9.64 -4.80
CA ILE A 28 3.54 -10.48 -6.01
C ILE A 28 5.01 -10.78 -6.32
N LEU A 29 5.90 -9.78 -6.19
CA LEU A 29 7.33 -9.99 -6.43
C LEU A 29 7.93 -11.09 -5.54
N PRO A 30 7.79 -11.10 -4.20
CA PRO A 30 8.18 -12.24 -3.38
C PRO A 30 7.45 -13.55 -3.74
N ALA A 31 6.16 -13.47 -4.15
CA ALA A 31 5.40 -14.66 -4.55
C ALA A 31 6.01 -15.36 -5.79
N THR A 32 6.72 -14.62 -6.67
CA THR A 32 7.45 -15.24 -7.80
C THR A 32 8.52 -16.24 -7.33
N LEU A 33 9.03 -16.12 -6.12
CA LEU A 33 9.98 -17.07 -5.55
C LEU A 33 9.39 -18.48 -5.37
N LEU A 34 8.07 -18.64 -5.30
CA LEU A 34 7.40 -19.95 -5.30
C LEU A 34 7.53 -20.67 -6.64
N LEU A 35 7.77 -19.92 -7.70
CA LEU A 35 7.81 -20.38 -9.07
C LEU A 35 9.22 -20.87 -9.44
N ASN A 36 9.32 -21.73 -10.45
CA ASN A 36 10.61 -22.25 -10.94
C ASN A 36 10.68 -22.10 -12.47
N GLY A 37 10.84 -20.86 -12.96
CA GLY A 37 10.77 -20.58 -14.39
C GLY A 37 11.03 -19.12 -14.73
N ILE A 38 10.48 -18.69 -15.88
CA ILE A 38 10.62 -17.32 -16.39
C ILE A 38 9.23 -16.67 -16.49
N TYR A 39 9.09 -15.49 -15.91
CA TYR A 39 7.80 -14.81 -15.79
C TYR A 39 7.93 -13.34 -16.17
N THR A 40 6.87 -12.79 -16.76
CA THR A 40 6.76 -11.35 -17.05
C THR A 40 5.72 -10.73 -16.10
N ILE A 41 6.12 -9.69 -15.39
CA ILE A 41 5.21 -8.92 -14.52
C ILE A 41 5.06 -7.53 -15.11
N ASN A 42 3.82 -7.19 -15.44
CA ASN A 42 3.42 -5.93 -16.06
C ASN A 42 2.76 -4.98 -15.05
N ASN A 43 2.65 -3.72 -15.45
CA ASN A 43 2.03 -2.66 -14.64
C ASN A 43 2.69 -2.51 -13.25
N LEU A 44 3.99 -2.73 -13.16
CA LEU A 44 4.75 -2.49 -11.93
C LEU A 44 5.00 -0.99 -11.76
N PRO A 45 4.71 -0.39 -10.59
CA PRO A 45 5.06 1.00 -10.36
C PRO A 45 6.59 1.15 -10.20
N ASN A 46 7.17 2.15 -10.83
CA ASN A 46 8.60 2.44 -10.74
C ASN A 46 8.90 3.26 -9.47
N ILE A 47 8.80 2.62 -8.33
CA ILE A 47 8.95 3.18 -6.98
C ILE A 47 10.09 2.50 -6.22
N SER A 48 10.61 3.15 -5.18
CA SER A 48 11.77 2.63 -4.45
C SER A 48 11.50 1.30 -3.73
N ASP A 49 10.30 1.08 -3.18
CA ASP A 49 9.95 -0.19 -2.53
C ASP A 49 9.97 -1.37 -3.52
N VAL A 50 9.57 -1.17 -4.78
CA VAL A 50 9.66 -2.19 -5.85
C VAL A 50 11.12 -2.47 -6.21
N LYS A 51 11.94 -1.43 -6.38
CA LYS A 51 13.37 -1.58 -6.69
C LYS A 51 14.12 -2.35 -5.61
N ILE A 52 13.92 -1.99 -4.33
CA ILE A 52 14.51 -2.70 -3.20
C ILE A 52 14.06 -4.16 -3.17
N THR A 53 12.78 -4.43 -3.47
CA THR A 53 12.29 -5.81 -3.56
C THR A 53 13.00 -6.57 -4.65
N CYS A 54 13.13 -6.01 -5.86
CA CYS A 54 13.87 -6.63 -6.95
C CYS A 54 15.34 -6.92 -6.58
N ASP A 55 16.02 -5.96 -5.93
CA ASP A 55 17.40 -6.16 -5.46
C ASP A 55 17.51 -7.34 -4.47
N ILE A 56 16.56 -7.47 -3.55
CA ILE A 56 16.55 -8.61 -2.61
C ILE A 56 16.30 -9.93 -3.33
N LEU A 57 15.40 -9.96 -4.34
CA LEU A 57 15.17 -11.17 -5.14
C LEU A 57 16.42 -11.58 -5.93
N GLN A 58 17.19 -10.61 -6.45
CA GLN A 58 18.45 -10.87 -7.12
C GLN A 58 19.52 -11.43 -6.16
N ASP A 59 19.60 -10.89 -4.95
CA ASP A 59 20.50 -11.43 -3.90
C ASP A 59 20.12 -12.88 -3.51
N LEU A 60 18.85 -13.26 -3.67
CA LEU A 60 18.38 -14.63 -3.46
C LEU A 60 18.59 -15.55 -4.68
N GLY A 61 19.13 -15.03 -5.78
CA GLY A 61 19.48 -15.79 -6.99
C GLY A 61 18.51 -15.63 -8.16
N ALA A 62 17.49 -14.76 -8.08
CA ALA A 62 16.66 -14.45 -9.22
C ALA A 62 17.42 -13.56 -10.23
N LYS A 63 17.13 -13.71 -11.52
CA LYS A 63 17.62 -12.78 -12.56
C LYS A 63 16.48 -11.90 -13.01
N ILE A 64 16.63 -10.58 -12.89
CA ILE A 64 15.61 -9.60 -13.21
C ILE A 64 16.09 -8.69 -14.34
N THR A 65 15.27 -8.56 -15.37
CA THR A 65 15.49 -7.64 -16.50
C THR A 65 14.29 -6.71 -16.60
N TRP A 66 14.55 -5.41 -16.61
CA TRP A 66 13.53 -4.40 -16.86
C TRP A 66 13.34 -4.22 -18.36
N ASN A 67 12.09 -4.41 -18.83
CA ASN A 67 11.67 -4.26 -20.22
C ASN A 67 10.98 -2.91 -20.45
N GLY A 68 11.55 -1.85 -19.93
CA GLY A 68 10.96 -0.51 -19.88
C GLY A 68 10.69 -0.07 -18.44
N ASN A 69 9.72 0.84 -18.24
CA ASN A 69 9.51 1.45 -16.92
C ASN A 69 8.59 0.64 -16.00
N HIS A 70 7.69 -0.18 -16.56
CA HIS A 70 6.59 -0.81 -15.82
C HIS A 70 6.48 -2.32 -16.03
N GLU A 71 7.50 -2.93 -16.65
CA GLU A 71 7.54 -4.36 -16.93
C GLU A 71 8.89 -4.95 -16.56
N ILE A 72 8.87 -6.12 -15.94
CA ILE A 72 10.07 -6.92 -15.70
C ILE A 72 9.88 -8.33 -16.22
N THR A 73 10.99 -8.92 -16.68
CA THR A 73 11.14 -10.38 -16.80
C THR A 73 11.94 -10.86 -15.61
N ILE A 74 11.42 -11.87 -14.88
CA ILE A 74 12.06 -12.48 -13.73
C ILE A 74 12.28 -13.96 -13.97
N ASP A 75 13.54 -14.40 -13.87
CA ASP A 75 13.95 -15.82 -13.93
C ASP A 75 14.29 -16.30 -12.52
N THR A 76 13.52 -17.24 -12.03
CA THR A 76 13.65 -17.76 -10.66
C THR A 76 14.28 -19.15 -10.57
N ARG A 77 14.78 -19.70 -11.68
CA ARG A 77 15.31 -21.08 -11.73
C ARG A 77 16.52 -21.29 -10.85
N GLU A 78 17.35 -20.27 -10.67
CA GLU A 78 18.58 -20.32 -9.86
C GLU A 78 18.40 -19.82 -8.42
N VAL A 79 17.15 -19.56 -7.99
CA VAL A 79 16.87 -19.12 -6.61
C VAL A 79 17.16 -20.26 -5.63
N ASP A 80 18.16 -20.09 -4.77
CA ASP A 80 18.55 -21.07 -3.74
C ASP A 80 18.95 -20.42 -2.40
N GLY A 81 18.92 -19.10 -2.32
CA GLY A 81 19.30 -18.33 -1.13
C GLY A 81 18.55 -18.74 0.13
N LYS A 82 19.31 -18.92 1.24
CA LYS A 82 18.76 -19.32 2.55
C LYS A 82 18.57 -18.14 3.50
N ALA A 83 19.21 -17.03 3.19
CA ALA A 83 19.15 -15.81 3.98
C ALA A 83 19.04 -14.59 3.04
N ALA A 84 18.06 -13.74 3.27
CA ALA A 84 17.97 -12.47 2.59
C ALA A 84 18.87 -11.43 3.28
N PRO A 85 19.45 -10.46 2.54
CA PRO A 85 20.34 -9.45 3.10
C PRO A 85 19.67 -8.66 4.22
N LEU A 86 20.23 -8.72 5.43
CA LEU A 86 19.63 -8.13 6.63
C LEU A 86 19.55 -6.60 6.54
N ASP A 87 20.54 -5.97 5.93
CA ASP A 87 20.62 -4.52 5.72
C ASP A 87 19.55 -4.00 4.76
N LYS A 88 19.11 -4.81 3.80
CA LYS A 88 18.02 -4.49 2.88
C LYS A 88 16.66 -4.83 3.49
N THR A 89 16.49 -6.03 4.04
CA THR A 89 15.22 -6.52 4.57
C THR A 89 14.76 -5.77 5.80
N SER A 90 15.67 -5.24 6.61
CA SER A 90 15.33 -4.39 7.76
C SER A 90 14.77 -3.01 7.38
N LYS A 91 14.95 -2.57 6.13
CA LYS A 91 14.51 -1.23 5.70
C LYS A 91 13.03 -1.12 5.40
N PHE A 92 12.36 -2.24 5.06
CA PHE A 92 10.94 -2.19 4.75
C PHE A 92 10.18 -3.47 5.11
N ARG A 93 8.93 -3.32 5.54
CA ARG A 93 8.15 -4.40 6.16
C ARG A 93 7.69 -5.48 5.18
N ALA A 94 7.51 -5.15 3.90
CA ALA A 94 7.07 -6.13 2.90
C ALA A 94 8.09 -7.26 2.69
N SER A 95 9.34 -7.10 3.19
CA SER A 95 10.34 -8.18 3.22
C SER A 95 9.85 -9.43 3.95
N TYR A 96 8.86 -9.33 4.83
CA TYR A 96 8.27 -10.50 5.47
C TYR A 96 7.56 -11.46 4.51
N TYR A 97 7.10 -11.00 3.34
CA TYR A 97 6.51 -11.90 2.34
C TYR A 97 7.51 -12.93 1.78
N LEU A 98 8.82 -12.62 1.88
CA LEU A 98 9.87 -13.59 1.57
C LEU A 98 9.78 -14.85 2.44
N ILE A 99 9.28 -14.73 3.70
CA ILE A 99 9.21 -15.85 4.63
C ILE A 99 8.23 -16.89 4.10
N GLY A 100 6.99 -16.50 3.80
CA GLY A 100 5.97 -17.41 3.27
C GLY A 100 6.41 -18.05 1.93
N ALA A 101 6.94 -17.25 1.02
CA ALA A 101 7.39 -17.71 -0.29
C ALA A 101 8.54 -18.74 -0.20
N MET A 102 9.57 -18.45 0.59
CA MET A 102 10.73 -19.32 0.70
C MET A 102 10.50 -20.55 1.59
N LEU A 103 9.64 -20.45 2.60
CA LEU A 103 9.15 -21.63 3.31
C LEU A 103 8.44 -22.59 2.36
N GLY A 104 7.56 -22.09 1.50
CA GLY A 104 6.86 -22.90 0.50
C GLY A 104 7.82 -23.55 -0.49
N ARG A 105 8.82 -22.81 -0.99
CA ARG A 105 9.75 -23.31 -2.01
C ARG A 105 10.91 -24.15 -1.47
N ARG A 106 11.58 -23.66 -0.40
CA ARG A 106 12.86 -24.21 0.09
C ARG A 106 12.78 -24.76 1.52
N GLY A 107 11.67 -24.57 2.20
CA GLY A 107 11.49 -24.99 3.58
C GLY A 107 12.34 -24.20 4.58
N GLN A 108 13.04 -23.14 4.19
CA GLN A 108 13.83 -22.31 5.12
C GLN A 108 14.14 -20.93 4.57
N ILE A 109 14.23 -19.94 5.49
CA ILE A 109 14.68 -18.57 5.20
C ILE A 109 15.08 -17.85 6.49
N GLU A 110 16.05 -16.92 6.39
CA GLU A 110 16.31 -15.88 7.38
C GLU A 110 16.06 -14.50 6.77
N VAL A 111 15.36 -13.64 7.50
CA VAL A 111 14.99 -12.27 7.10
C VAL A 111 15.27 -11.32 8.25
N GLY A 112 15.81 -10.14 7.98
CA GLY A 112 16.00 -9.11 8.99
C GLY A 112 14.65 -8.61 9.53
N LEU A 113 14.59 -8.36 10.84
CA LEU A 113 13.46 -7.69 11.44
C LEU A 113 13.42 -6.24 10.94
N PRO A 114 12.36 -5.79 10.26
CA PRO A 114 12.23 -4.41 9.87
C PRO A 114 12.26 -3.52 11.09
N GLY A 115 13.08 -2.47 11.02
CA GLY A 115 13.08 -1.40 12.01
C GLY A 115 11.68 -0.82 12.21
N GLY A 116 11.45 -0.21 13.36
CA GLY A 116 10.16 0.39 13.70
C GLY A 116 9.73 1.43 12.65
N CYS A 117 8.51 1.33 12.20
CA CYS A 117 7.84 2.42 11.49
C CYS A 117 7.23 3.34 12.54
N ASN A 118 7.26 4.65 12.32
CA ASN A 118 6.70 5.67 13.23
C ASN A 118 5.18 5.53 13.49
N LEU A 119 4.52 4.54 12.88
CA LEU A 119 3.07 4.30 13.00
C LEU A 119 2.67 3.42 14.21
N GLY A 120 3.63 2.99 15.04
CA GLY A 120 3.39 2.17 16.23
C GLY A 120 3.85 0.71 16.10
N ALA A 121 3.56 -0.08 17.13
CA ALA A 121 3.91 -1.50 17.19
C ALA A 121 3.22 -2.28 16.07
N ARG A 122 3.98 -3.17 15.42
CA ARG A 122 3.48 -4.03 14.34
C ARG A 122 3.87 -5.47 14.63
N PRO A 123 3.16 -6.14 15.54
CA PRO A 123 3.48 -7.51 15.92
C PRO A 123 3.41 -8.45 14.71
N ILE A 124 4.24 -9.51 14.74
CA ILE A 124 4.29 -10.55 13.71
C ILE A 124 3.75 -11.89 14.23
N ASP A 125 3.08 -11.85 15.37
CA ASP A 125 2.49 -13.01 16.05
C ASP A 125 1.58 -13.82 15.14
N GLN A 126 0.71 -13.18 14.35
CA GLN A 126 -0.18 -13.86 13.41
C GLN A 126 0.58 -14.53 12.24
N HIS A 127 1.72 -13.95 11.81
CA HIS A 127 2.61 -14.60 10.83
C HIS A 127 3.25 -15.86 11.42
N ILE A 128 3.81 -15.74 12.62
CA ILE A 128 4.46 -16.85 13.33
C ILE A 128 3.44 -17.97 13.57
N LYS A 129 2.28 -17.65 14.13
CA LYS A 129 1.17 -18.59 14.35
C LYS A 129 0.82 -19.38 13.08
N ALA A 130 0.66 -18.67 11.95
CA ALA A 130 0.34 -19.32 10.68
C ALA A 130 1.44 -20.30 10.22
N PHE A 131 2.71 -19.91 10.30
CA PHE A 131 3.82 -20.76 9.90
C PHE A 131 3.98 -21.98 10.82
N GLU A 132 3.81 -21.80 12.13
CA GLU A 132 3.90 -22.90 13.12
C GLU A 132 2.75 -23.90 12.93
N LEU A 133 1.54 -23.44 12.67
CA LEU A 133 0.39 -24.30 12.36
C LEU A 133 0.62 -25.13 11.07
N LEU A 134 1.32 -24.57 10.08
CA LEU A 134 1.72 -25.28 8.87
C LEU A 134 2.90 -26.25 9.10
N GLY A 135 3.50 -26.27 10.30
CA GLY A 135 4.59 -27.18 10.67
C GLY A 135 6.00 -26.60 10.59
N ALA A 136 6.15 -25.29 10.44
CA ALA A 136 7.44 -24.62 10.50
C ALA A 136 7.85 -24.35 11.95
N LYS A 137 9.18 -24.32 12.19
CA LYS A 137 9.78 -23.78 13.40
C LYS A 137 10.20 -22.34 13.12
N VAL A 138 9.77 -21.39 13.95
CA VAL A 138 10.09 -19.98 13.80
C VAL A 138 10.87 -19.49 15.02
N GLU A 139 11.98 -18.82 14.80
CA GLU A 139 12.81 -18.22 15.84
C GLU A 139 12.98 -16.72 15.55
N VAL A 140 12.71 -15.89 16.55
CA VAL A 140 12.85 -14.44 16.48
C VAL A 140 13.90 -13.99 17.48
N GLY A 141 14.94 -13.34 17.01
CA GLY A 141 16.02 -12.84 17.88
C GLY A 141 17.18 -12.26 17.08
N GLN A 142 18.06 -11.56 17.77
CA GLN A 142 19.27 -10.98 17.17
C GLN A 142 19.01 -10.12 15.91
N GLY A 143 17.90 -9.39 15.88
CA GLY A 143 17.54 -8.54 14.74
C GLY A 143 17.03 -9.28 13.50
N LYS A 144 16.74 -10.57 13.62
CA LYS A 144 16.24 -11.41 12.50
C LYS A 144 15.12 -12.35 12.93
N ILE A 145 14.39 -12.85 11.92
CA ILE A 145 13.47 -13.96 11.99
C ILE A 145 14.03 -15.10 11.13
N SER A 146 14.08 -16.30 11.70
CA SER A 146 14.47 -17.53 11.02
C SER A 146 13.29 -18.49 11.02
N ALA A 147 12.91 -18.98 9.85
CA ALA A 147 11.81 -19.93 9.71
C ALA A 147 12.29 -21.18 8.96
N LYS A 148 11.94 -22.38 9.47
CA LYS A 148 12.35 -23.66 8.89
C LYS A 148 11.28 -24.72 9.03
N ALA A 149 11.04 -25.47 7.96
CA ALA A 149 10.17 -26.64 7.94
C ALA A 149 10.82 -27.76 7.14
N LYS A 150 10.65 -29.01 7.56
CA LYS A 150 10.97 -30.17 6.72
C LYS A 150 9.92 -30.38 5.64
N LYS A 151 8.67 -30.08 5.98
CA LYS A 151 7.49 -30.20 5.14
C LYS A 151 6.42 -29.27 5.70
N LEU A 152 5.70 -28.59 4.84
CA LEU A 152 4.50 -27.84 5.21
C LEU A 152 3.27 -28.69 4.96
N VAL A 153 2.34 -28.70 5.90
CA VAL A 153 1.10 -29.48 5.85
C VAL A 153 -0.08 -28.55 6.05
N GLY A 154 -1.06 -28.63 5.16
CA GLY A 154 -2.28 -27.83 5.19
C GLY A 154 -3.08 -28.06 6.48
N THR A 155 -3.65 -26.99 7.00
CA THR A 155 -4.37 -26.95 8.27
C THR A 155 -5.39 -25.83 8.29
N SER A 156 -6.22 -25.75 9.34
CA SER A 156 -7.06 -24.58 9.61
C SER A 156 -6.26 -23.54 10.40
N ILE A 157 -6.25 -22.31 9.89
CA ILE A 157 -5.57 -21.15 10.48
C ILE A 157 -6.62 -20.09 10.77
N TYR A 158 -6.90 -19.86 12.06
CA TYR A 158 -7.76 -18.76 12.49
C TYR A 158 -6.90 -17.55 12.84
N MET A 159 -7.12 -16.41 12.16
CA MET A 159 -6.48 -15.14 12.45
C MET A 159 -7.18 -14.46 13.62
N ASP A 160 -6.50 -14.26 14.76
CA ASP A 160 -7.08 -13.62 15.95
C ASP A 160 -7.48 -12.15 15.67
N VAL A 161 -6.73 -11.53 14.75
CA VAL A 161 -7.02 -10.21 14.18
C VAL A 161 -6.88 -10.25 12.66
N VAL A 162 -7.70 -9.48 11.96
CA VAL A 162 -7.57 -9.32 10.51
C VAL A 162 -6.22 -8.70 10.19
N SER A 163 -5.35 -9.44 9.50
CA SER A 163 -3.99 -9.03 9.18
C SER A 163 -3.67 -9.31 7.72
N VAL A 164 -3.48 -8.24 6.94
CA VAL A 164 -3.09 -8.31 5.52
C VAL A 164 -1.80 -9.10 5.35
N GLY A 165 -0.76 -8.74 6.13
CA GLY A 165 0.54 -9.38 6.02
C GLY A 165 0.52 -10.86 6.36
N ALA A 166 -0.17 -11.24 7.45
CA ALA A 166 -0.28 -12.62 7.86
C ALA A 166 -1.12 -13.46 6.88
N THR A 167 -2.22 -12.89 6.35
CA THR A 167 -3.04 -13.55 5.33
C THR A 167 -2.22 -13.87 4.07
N ILE A 168 -1.47 -12.90 3.53
CA ILE A 168 -0.62 -13.12 2.37
C ILE A 168 0.47 -14.16 2.68
N ASN A 169 1.15 -14.05 3.82
CA ASN A 169 2.21 -15.01 4.18
C ASN A 169 1.69 -16.43 4.39
N ALA A 170 0.53 -16.59 5.04
CA ALA A 170 -0.12 -17.89 5.18
C ALA A 170 -0.49 -18.46 3.80
N MET A 171 -1.02 -17.62 2.90
CA MET A 171 -1.33 -18.01 1.52
C MET A 171 -0.09 -18.48 0.79
N LEU A 172 1.00 -17.71 0.79
CA LEU A 172 2.25 -18.04 0.10
C LEU A 172 2.84 -19.36 0.62
N ALA A 173 2.88 -19.56 1.93
CA ALA A 173 3.39 -20.80 2.53
C ALA A 173 2.53 -22.03 2.22
N SER A 174 1.23 -21.83 1.98
CA SER A 174 0.26 -22.93 1.79
C SER A 174 0.16 -23.43 0.35
N VAL A 175 0.58 -22.66 -0.65
CA VAL A 175 0.41 -23.00 -2.08
C VAL A 175 1.05 -24.35 -2.44
N LEU A 176 2.22 -24.66 -1.86
CA LEU A 176 2.95 -25.91 -2.09
C LEU A 176 2.90 -26.86 -0.87
N ALA A 177 2.08 -26.55 0.15
CA ALA A 177 1.91 -27.41 1.31
C ALA A 177 1.10 -28.67 0.95
N GLU A 178 1.31 -29.78 1.66
CA GLU A 178 0.55 -31.00 1.43
C GLU A 178 -0.85 -30.90 2.03
N GLY A 179 -1.88 -31.19 1.23
CA GLY A 179 -3.27 -31.15 1.66
C GLY A 179 -3.94 -29.78 1.48
N THR A 180 -4.88 -29.47 2.34
CA THR A 180 -5.69 -28.25 2.24
C THR A 180 -5.46 -27.33 3.43
N THR A 181 -5.25 -26.06 3.17
CA THR A 181 -5.23 -24.99 4.19
C THR A 181 -6.51 -24.16 4.10
N THR A 182 -7.10 -23.86 5.25
CA THR A 182 -8.19 -22.87 5.36
C THR A 182 -7.71 -21.72 6.24
N ILE A 183 -7.83 -20.49 5.76
CA ILE A 183 -7.52 -19.28 6.53
C ILE A 183 -8.85 -18.62 6.87
N ASP A 184 -9.20 -18.61 8.16
CA ASP A 184 -10.41 -17.98 8.68
C ASP A 184 -10.09 -16.60 9.25
N ASN A 185 -11.06 -15.68 9.19
CA ASN A 185 -10.90 -14.27 9.52
C ASN A 185 -9.78 -13.58 8.69
N ALA A 186 -9.68 -13.98 7.43
CA ALA A 186 -8.71 -13.46 6.47
C ALA A 186 -8.96 -11.98 6.15
N ALA A 187 -7.92 -11.25 5.82
CA ALA A 187 -8.03 -9.91 5.26
C ALA A 187 -8.57 -9.97 3.82
N LYS A 188 -9.28 -8.92 3.37
CA LYS A 188 -10.09 -8.91 2.13
C LYS A 188 -9.63 -7.88 1.10
N GLU A 189 -8.55 -7.16 1.40
CA GLU A 189 -8.05 -6.06 0.58
C GLU A 189 -7.80 -6.49 -0.87
N PRO A 190 -8.05 -5.61 -1.86
CA PRO A 190 -7.90 -5.93 -3.29
C PRO A 190 -6.55 -6.52 -3.68
N HIS A 191 -5.47 -6.11 -3.03
CA HIS A 191 -4.13 -6.67 -3.31
C HIS A 191 -3.94 -8.10 -2.79
N ILE A 192 -4.77 -8.59 -1.83
CA ILE A 192 -4.81 -10.01 -1.45
C ILE A 192 -5.44 -10.83 -2.55
N VAL A 193 -6.54 -10.32 -3.12
CA VAL A 193 -7.20 -10.94 -4.28
C VAL A 193 -6.24 -10.99 -5.47
N ASP A 194 -5.48 -9.91 -5.68
CA ASP A 194 -4.50 -9.82 -6.77
C ASP A 194 -3.37 -10.86 -6.63
N VAL A 195 -2.83 -11.04 -5.41
CA VAL A 195 -1.83 -12.10 -5.12
C VAL A 195 -2.43 -13.50 -5.37
N ALA A 196 -3.67 -13.75 -4.94
CA ALA A 196 -4.35 -15.02 -5.19
C ALA A 196 -4.57 -15.27 -6.69
N ASN A 197 -4.98 -14.24 -7.44
CA ASN A 197 -5.16 -14.30 -8.89
C ASN A 197 -3.84 -14.56 -9.62
N PHE A 198 -2.76 -13.88 -9.20
CA PHE A 198 -1.41 -14.16 -9.71
C PHE A 198 -1.04 -15.63 -9.50
N LEU A 199 -1.15 -16.14 -8.29
CA LEU A 199 -0.81 -17.53 -7.97
C LEU A 199 -1.70 -18.52 -8.72
N ASN A 200 -3.01 -18.28 -8.82
CA ASN A 200 -3.93 -19.12 -9.59
C ASN A 200 -3.60 -19.11 -11.08
N THR A 201 -3.21 -17.98 -11.65
CA THR A 201 -2.73 -17.88 -13.04
C THR A 201 -1.50 -18.78 -13.23
N MET A 202 -0.65 -18.89 -12.21
CA MET A 202 0.53 -19.75 -12.20
C MET A 202 0.24 -21.21 -11.81
N GLY A 203 -1.03 -21.59 -11.62
CA GLY A 203 -1.46 -22.97 -11.40
C GLY A 203 -1.73 -23.37 -9.96
N ALA A 204 -1.82 -22.41 -9.03
CA ALA A 204 -2.31 -22.66 -7.67
C ALA A 204 -3.82 -22.94 -7.66
N ASP A 205 -4.35 -23.48 -6.56
CA ASP A 205 -5.79 -23.65 -6.32
C ASP A 205 -6.17 -22.90 -5.04
N ILE A 206 -6.45 -21.59 -5.20
CA ILE A 206 -6.83 -20.67 -4.13
C ILE A 206 -8.25 -20.18 -4.41
N ARG A 207 -9.13 -20.31 -3.42
CA ARG A 207 -10.54 -19.89 -3.51
C ARG A 207 -10.92 -19.03 -2.31
N GLY A 208 -11.86 -18.13 -2.50
CA GLY A 208 -12.40 -17.28 -1.43
C GLY A 208 -11.56 -16.05 -1.11
N ALA A 209 -10.49 -15.73 -1.86
CA ALA A 209 -9.78 -14.47 -1.71
C ALA A 209 -10.76 -13.28 -1.89
N GLY A 210 -10.69 -12.28 -1.00
CA GLY A 210 -11.68 -11.19 -0.93
C GLY A 210 -12.84 -11.47 0.01
N THR A 211 -12.94 -12.68 0.56
CA THR A 211 -13.87 -13.03 1.65
C THR A 211 -13.12 -13.26 2.96
N ASP A 212 -13.84 -13.52 4.03
CA ASP A 212 -13.23 -13.83 5.35
C ASP A 212 -12.69 -15.25 5.47
N VAL A 213 -12.92 -16.10 4.46
CA VAL A 213 -12.40 -17.48 4.43
C VAL A 213 -11.69 -17.74 3.12
N ILE A 214 -10.39 -18.06 3.19
CA ILE A 214 -9.58 -18.44 2.03
C ILE A 214 -9.23 -19.93 2.14
N LYS A 215 -9.53 -20.70 1.11
CA LYS A 215 -9.21 -22.12 1.01
C LYS A 215 -8.13 -22.33 -0.06
N ILE A 216 -7.07 -23.06 0.28
CA ILE A 216 -5.93 -23.34 -0.56
C ILE A 216 -5.70 -24.83 -0.60
N ASN A 217 -5.84 -25.43 -1.77
CA ASN A 217 -5.44 -26.81 -2.00
C ASN A 217 -3.99 -26.78 -2.50
N GLY A 218 -3.07 -27.34 -1.72
CA GLY A 218 -1.67 -27.36 -2.08
C GLY A 218 -1.42 -28.15 -3.37
N VAL A 219 -0.59 -27.59 -4.25
CA VAL A 219 -0.21 -28.21 -5.52
C VAL A 219 1.22 -28.73 -5.47
N LYS A 220 1.56 -29.71 -6.30
CA LYS A 220 2.92 -30.28 -6.33
C LYS A 220 3.92 -29.32 -6.96
N GLU A 221 3.50 -28.58 -7.96
CA GLU A 221 4.31 -27.63 -8.70
C GLU A 221 3.46 -26.54 -9.33
N LEU A 222 4.06 -25.42 -9.66
CA LEU A 222 3.46 -24.29 -10.37
C LEU A 222 4.01 -24.25 -11.80
N LYS A 223 3.37 -23.50 -12.70
CA LYS A 223 3.82 -23.34 -14.08
C LYS A 223 5.23 -22.77 -14.15
N HIS A 224 5.98 -23.13 -15.21
CA HIS A 224 7.36 -22.68 -15.39
C HIS A 224 7.49 -21.37 -16.20
N GLU A 225 6.39 -20.89 -16.74
CA GLU A 225 6.33 -19.62 -17.48
C GLU A 225 4.95 -18.99 -17.33
N GLY A 226 4.88 -17.69 -17.51
CA GLY A 226 3.63 -16.94 -17.46
C GLY A 226 3.82 -15.44 -17.48
N SER A 227 2.71 -14.73 -17.63
CA SER A 227 2.65 -13.28 -17.54
C SER A 227 1.50 -12.86 -16.64
N TYR A 228 1.70 -11.77 -15.92
CA TYR A 228 0.69 -11.21 -15.03
C TYR A 228 0.79 -9.68 -15.00
N SER A 229 -0.36 -9.02 -14.92
CA SER A 229 -0.43 -7.56 -14.77
C SER A 229 -0.97 -7.20 -13.40
N VAL A 230 -0.21 -6.42 -12.64
CA VAL A 230 -0.61 -5.91 -11.32
C VAL A 230 -1.82 -4.99 -11.47
N VAL A 231 -2.80 -5.11 -10.55
CA VAL A 231 -3.99 -4.23 -10.55
C VAL A 231 -3.63 -2.76 -10.32
N PRO A 232 -4.46 -1.81 -10.78
CA PRO A 232 -4.27 -0.38 -10.50
C PRO A 232 -4.29 -0.06 -9.00
N ASP A 233 -3.53 0.97 -8.58
CA ASP A 233 -3.44 1.37 -7.17
C ASP A 233 -4.66 2.18 -6.72
N GLN A 234 -5.51 1.55 -5.92
CA GLN A 234 -6.69 2.20 -5.33
C GLN A 234 -6.32 3.38 -4.40
N ILE A 235 -5.15 3.34 -3.75
CA ILE A 235 -4.73 4.41 -2.85
C ILE A 235 -4.19 5.60 -3.62
N GLU A 236 -3.47 5.38 -4.71
CA GLU A 236 -3.11 6.46 -5.63
C GLU A 236 -4.37 7.09 -6.24
N ALA A 237 -5.31 6.28 -6.74
CA ALA A 237 -6.58 6.76 -7.28
C ALA A 237 -7.35 7.61 -6.24
N GLY A 238 -7.54 7.08 -5.04
CA GLY A 238 -8.19 7.80 -3.93
C GLY A 238 -7.48 9.09 -3.56
N THR A 239 -6.15 9.14 -3.63
CA THR A 239 -5.36 10.36 -3.38
C THR A 239 -5.71 11.45 -4.39
N PHE A 240 -5.82 11.12 -5.70
CA PHE A 240 -6.26 12.09 -6.72
C PHE A 240 -7.75 12.44 -6.60
N MET A 241 -8.62 11.49 -6.20
CA MET A 241 -10.03 11.78 -5.89
C MET A 241 -10.15 12.83 -4.78
N LEU A 242 -9.44 12.67 -3.67
CA LEU A 242 -9.46 13.63 -2.56
C LEU A 242 -8.78 14.95 -2.93
N ALA A 243 -7.74 14.93 -3.77
CA ALA A 243 -7.12 16.14 -4.29
C ALA A 243 -8.09 16.97 -5.17
N ALA A 244 -8.92 16.30 -5.99
CA ALA A 244 -9.98 16.96 -6.75
C ALA A 244 -10.96 17.72 -5.83
N ILE A 245 -11.38 17.08 -4.73
CA ILE A 245 -12.29 17.68 -3.76
C ILE A 245 -11.61 18.85 -3.01
N ALA A 246 -10.38 18.62 -2.51
CA ALA A 246 -9.63 19.62 -1.76
C ALA A 246 -9.40 20.92 -2.56
N THR A 247 -9.08 20.78 -3.85
CA THR A 247 -8.82 21.91 -4.75
C THR A 247 -10.08 22.47 -5.41
N ARG A 248 -11.26 21.91 -5.13
CA ARG A 248 -12.52 22.21 -5.86
C ARG A 248 -12.35 22.04 -7.36
N GLY A 249 -11.60 20.99 -7.74
CA GLY A 249 -11.18 20.68 -9.09
C GLY A 249 -12.17 19.82 -9.86
N ASP A 250 -11.69 19.33 -11.01
CA ASP A 250 -12.41 18.42 -11.90
C ASP A 250 -11.39 17.52 -12.57
N ILE A 251 -11.26 16.28 -12.11
CA ILE A 251 -10.22 15.34 -12.54
C ILE A 251 -10.86 14.07 -13.11
N LEU A 252 -10.35 13.64 -14.25
CA LEU A 252 -10.63 12.34 -14.85
C LEU A 252 -9.51 11.37 -14.46
N ILE A 253 -9.84 10.33 -13.71
CA ILE A 253 -8.89 9.36 -13.16
C ILE A 253 -9.05 8.05 -13.93
N LYS A 254 -8.04 7.71 -14.73
CA LYS A 254 -8.03 6.57 -15.67
C LYS A 254 -7.30 5.37 -15.09
N ASN A 255 -7.57 4.20 -15.64
CA ASN A 255 -7.00 2.92 -15.20
C ASN A 255 -7.32 2.66 -13.72
N VAL A 256 -8.59 2.53 -13.41
CA VAL A 256 -9.09 2.23 -12.07
C VAL A 256 -10.03 1.03 -12.09
N ILE A 257 -10.24 0.43 -10.95
CA ILE A 257 -11.28 -0.55 -10.67
C ILE A 257 -12.23 0.12 -9.67
N SER A 258 -13.41 0.53 -10.13
CA SER A 258 -14.33 1.37 -9.35
C SER A 258 -14.77 0.70 -8.04
N GLU A 259 -14.96 -0.62 -8.05
CA GLU A 259 -15.33 -1.40 -6.87
C GLU A 259 -14.29 -1.33 -5.74
N HIS A 260 -13.01 -1.10 -6.08
CA HIS A 260 -11.95 -0.90 -5.08
C HIS A 260 -12.05 0.46 -4.37
N LEU A 261 -12.83 1.39 -4.91
CA LEU A 261 -12.95 2.78 -4.48
C LEU A 261 -14.28 3.11 -3.79
N ASP A 262 -15.17 2.13 -3.62
CA ASP A 262 -16.55 2.33 -3.13
C ASP A 262 -16.61 3.12 -1.82
N CYS A 263 -15.80 2.76 -0.83
CA CYS A 263 -15.79 3.44 0.46
C CYS A 263 -15.28 4.88 0.38
N ILE A 264 -14.34 5.17 -0.52
CA ILE A 264 -13.80 6.51 -0.77
C ILE A 264 -14.85 7.33 -1.52
N THR A 265 -15.45 6.76 -2.55
CA THR A 265 -16.56 7.35 -3.33
C THR A 265 -17.73 7.74 -2.45
N ALA A 266 -18.16 6.84 -1.56
CA ALA A 266 -19.24 7.11 -0.62
C ALA A 266 -18.92 8.32 0.29
N LYS A 267 -17.68 8.42 0.79
CA LYS A 267 -17.28 9.55 1.62
C LYS A 267 -17.14 10.86 0.83
N ILE A 268 -16.70 10.81 -0.41
CA ILE A 268 -16.65 11.98 -1.29
C ILE A 268 -18.06 12.52 -1.54
N ILE A 269 -19.03 11.65 -1.80
CA ILE A 269 -20.44 12.04 -1.98
C ILE A 269 -21.01 12.63 -0.68
N GLU A 270 -20.72 12.02 0.49
CA GLU A 270 -21.16 12.51 1.80
C GLU A 270 -20.68 13.93 2.09
N ILE A 271 -19.45 14.29 1.70
CA ILE A 271 -18.90 15.63 1.89
C ILE A 271 -19.28 16.63 0.78
N GLY A 272 -20.17 16.22 -0.14
CA GLY A 272 -20.70 17.09 -1.20
C GLY A 272 -19.89 17.13 -2.49
N GLY A 273 -19.00 16.17 -2.72
CA GLY A 273 -18.36 15.94 -4.00
C GLY A 273 -19.24 15.14 -4.97
N HIS A 274 -18.85 15.16 -6.22
CA HIS A 274 -19.48 14.39 -7.29
C HIS A 274 -18.50 13.34 -7.81
N VAL A 275 -19.00 12.14 -8.03
CA VAL A 275 -18.25 11.02 -8.62
C VAL A 275 -19.10 10.40 -9.72
N GLU A 276 -18.53 10.24 -10.90
CA GLU A 276 -19.13 9.59 -12.06
C GLU A 276 -18.27 8.41 -12.47
N ASP A 277 -18.83 7.22 -12.41
CA ASP A 277 -18.18 5.98 -12.84
C ASP A 277 -18.38 5.79 -14.35
N LEU A 278 -17.28 5.66 -15.08
CA LEU A 278 -17.21 5.50 -16.53
C LEU A 278 -16.58 4.14 -16.92
N GLY A 279 -16.54 3.18 -15.97
CA GLY A 279 -15.95 1.85 -16.14
C GLY A 279 -14.52 1.79 -15.61
N ASP A 280 -13.51 1.83 -16.48
CA ASP A 280 -12.09 1.88 -16.10
C ASP A 280 -11.59 3.28 -15.75
N THR A 281 -12.50 4.23 -15.68
CA THR A 281 -12.25 5.65 -15.48
C THR A 281 -13.28 6.23 -14.53
N ILE A 282 -12.86 7.12 -13.62
CA ILE A 282 -13.75 7.83 -12.70
C ILE A 282 -13.51 9.33 -12.86
N ARG A 283 -14.60 10.10 -12.99
CA ARG A 283 -14.54 11.56 -12.91
C ARG A 283 -14.94 12.02 -11.52
N VAL A 284 -14.12 12.89 -10.92
CA VAL A 284 -14.37 13.45 -9.59
C VAL A 284 -14.29 14.98 -9.66
N TRP A 285 -15.35 15.66 -9.16
CA TRP A 285 -15.37 17.13 -9.18
C TRP A 285 -16.20 17.71 -8.05
N THR A 286 -15.93 18.94 -7.73
CA THR A 286 -16.78 19.83 -6.92
C THR A 286 -16.44 21.29 -7.21
N ASN A 287 -17.38 22.19 -7.01
CA ASN A 287 -17.16 23.65 -7.05
C ASN A 287 -17.45 24.30 -5.70
N LYS A 288 -17.77 23.51 -4.68
CA LYS A 288 -18.15 23.97 -3.34
C LYS A 288 -17.09 23.59 -2.31
N ARG A 289 -17.09 24.27 -1.20
CA ARG A 289 -16.37 23.86 0.01
C ARG A 289 -16.92 22.50 0.48
N PRO A 290 -16.06 21.52 0.83
CA PRO A 290 -16.55 20.25 1.33
C PRO A 290 -17.28 20.41 2.67
N ASN A 291 -18.28 19.57 2.91
CA ASN A 291 -18.98 19.49 4.19
C ASN A 291 -18.14 18.67 5.19
N LYS A 292 -18.42 18.85 6.47
CA LYS A 292 -17.89 17.98 7.53
C LYS A 292 -18.35 16.54 7.35
N ALA A 293 -17.54 15.58 7.81
CA ALA A 293 -17.90 14.17 7.91
C ALA A 293 -17.15 13.50 9.05
N ASN A 294 -17.67 12.38 9.52
CA ASN A 294 -16.98 11.52 10.46
C ASN A 294 -16.40 10.30 9.72
N ILE A 295 -15.13 10.00 10.00
CA ILE A 295 -14.39 8.91 9.38
C ILE A 295 -14.01 7.91 10.47
N LYS A 296 -14.20 6.62 10.16
CA LYS A 296 -13.62 5.52 10.96
C LYS A 296 -12.85 4.64 10.00
N THR A 297 -11.55 4.49 10.24
CA THR A 297 -10.75 3.53 9.46
C THR A 297 -11.10 2.11 9.89
N LEU A 298 -11.21 1.21 8.92
CA LEU A 298 -11.56 -0.20 9.13
C LEU A 298 -10.83 -1.06 8.09
N PRO A 299 -10.63 -2.36 8.35
CA PRO A 299 -10.25 -3.30 7.29
C PRO A 299 -11.21 -3.23 6.12
N TYR A 300 -10.72 -3.55 4.92
CA TYR A 300 -11.53 -3.55 3.70
C TYR A 300 -12.80 -4.44 3.86
N PRO A 301 -13.98 -3.98 3.39
CA PRO A 301 -14.24 -2.82 2.52
C PRO A 301 -14.50 -1.51 3.27
N GLY A 302 -14.07 -1.37 4.53
CA GLY A 302 -14.17 -0.11 5.25
C GLY A 302 -13.18 0.96 4.74
N PHE A 303 -13.27 2.19 5.30
CA PHE A 303 -12.40 3.29 4.88
C PHE A 303 -10.93 2.98 5.22
N PRO A 304 -10.02 2.92 4.24
CA PRO A 304 -8.67 2.46 4.45
C PRO A 304 -7.83 3.46 5.24
N THR A 305 -7.06 2.96 6.21
CA THR A 305 -6.12 3.78 6.99
C THR A 305 -5.11 4.51 6.10
N ASP A 306 -4.78 3.98 4.92
CA ASP A 306 -3.87 4.60 3.96
C ASP A 306 -4.46 5.86 3.27
N MET A 307 -5.76 6.10 3.39
CA MET A 307 -6.44 7.31 2.92
C MET A 307 -6.76 8.29 4.04
N GLN A 308 -6.50 7.92 5.28
CA GLN A 308 -6.84 8.72 6.45
C GLN A 308 -6.12 10.09 6.45
N PRO A 309 -4.80 10.21 6.16
CA PRO A 309 -4.13 11.51 6.13
C PRO A 309 -4.65 12.44 5.03
N GLN A 310 -4.90 11.93 3.82
CA GLN A 310 -5.44 12.72 2.70
C GLN A 310 -6.85 13.22 3.00
N MET A 311 -7.69 12.38 3.63
CA MET A 311 -9.01 12.79 4.09
C MET A 311 -8.90 13.85 5.20
N GLY A 312 -7.91 13.74 6.09
CA GLY A 312 -7.63 14.75 7.12
C GLY A 312 -7.38 16.13 6.54
N VAL A 313 -6.69 16.22 5.39
CA VAL A 313 -6.50 17.49 4.66
C VAL A 313 -7.83 18.04 4.14
N VAL A 314 -8.65 17.20 3.51
CA VAL A 314 -9.98 17.64 3.01
C VAL A 314 -10.85 18.14 4.15
N LEU A 315 -10.87 17.42 5.27
CA LEU A 315 -11.66 17.79 6.45
C LEU A 315 -11.11 19.03 7.16
N SER A 316 -9.80 19.33 7.06
CA SER A 316 -9.22 20.54 7.65
C SER A 316 -9.72 21.83 7.00
N ILE A 317 -10.25 21.76 5.78
CA ILE A 317 -10.88 22.89 5.07
C ILE A 317 -12.39 22.73 4.93
N ALA A 318 -13.00 21.71 5.51
CA ALA A 318 -14.43 21.44 5.44
C ALA A 318 -15.27 22.47 6.20
N ASP A 319 -16.56 22.55 5.91
CA ASP A 319 -17.49 23.42 6.66
C ASP A 319 -18.02 22.69 7.89
N GLY A 320 -17.50 23.07 9.07
CA GLY A 320 -17.86 22.50 10.36
C GLY A 320 -16.79 21.59 10.97
N THR A 321 -17.16 20.85 12.03
CA THR A 321 -16.25 19.98 12.80
C THR A 321 -16.42 18.53 12.40
N SER A 322 -15.31 17.87 12.13
CA SER A 322 -15.22 16.46 11.75
C SER A 322 -14.46 15.65 12.80
N ILE A 323 -14.71 14.34 12.84
CA ILE A 323 -13.99 13.41 13.72
C ILE A 323 -13.42 12.28 12.88
N ILE A 324 -12.13 11.98 13.06
CA ILE A 324 -11.48 10.78 12.53
C ILE A 324 -11.16 9.85 13.68
N ASN A 325 -11.65 8.60 13.59
CA ASN A 325 -11.28 7.49 14.47
C ASN A 325 -10.38 6.53 13.71
N GLU A 326 -9.11 6.42 14.11
CA GLU A 326 -8.14 5.48 13.56
C GLU A 326 -8.18 4.16 14.33
N SER A 327 -8.67 3.09 13.72
CA SER A 327 -8.80 1.80 14.41
C SER A 327 -7.66 0.83 14.11
N ILE A 328 -6.84 1.11 13.11
CA ILE A 328 -5.77 0.20 12.63
C ILE A 328 -4.44 0.52 13.31
N TRP A 329 -4.03 1.79 13.34
CA TRP A 329 -2.71 2.21 13.84
C TRP A 329 -2.80 3.08 15.09
N GLU A 330 -1.79 2.98 15.95
CA GLU A 330 -1.74 3.76 17.20
C GLU A 330 -1.22 5.18 17.01
N SER A 331 -0.33 5.40 16.05
CA SER A 331 0.40 6.66 15.85
C SER A 331 0.24 7.22 14.44
N ARG A 332 -0.98 7.19 13.87
CA ARG A 332 -1.24 7.64 12.49
C ARG A 332 -1.39 9.15 12.35
N PHE A 333 -1.58 9.89 13.44
CA PHE A 333 -1.89 11.33 13.41
C PHE A 333 -0.67 12.26 13.43
N GLN A 334 0.56 11.77 13.20
CA GLN A 334 1.78 12.62 13.23
C GLN A 334 1.71 13.79 12.23
N TYR A 335 1.09 13.58 11.06
CA TYR A 335 0.91 14.61 10.03
C TYR A 335 0.06 15.80 10.48
N THR A 336 -0.75 15.64 11.52
CA THR A 336 -1.64 16.72 12.00
C THR A 336 -0.88 17.90 12.58
N ASN A 337 0.32 17.67 13.14
CA ASN A 337 1.19 18.74 13.61
C ASN A 337 1.64 19.63 12.43
N GLU A 338 1.99 19.00 11.31
CA GLU A 338 2.38 19.74 10.11
C GLU A 338 1.20 20.52 9.50
N LEU A 339 -0.01 19.94 9.50
CA LEU A 339 -1.22 20.67 9.09
C LEU A 339 -1.53 21.85 10.02
N ASN A 340 -1.33 21.68 11.33
CA ASN A 340 -1.50 22.79 12.30
C ASN A 340 -0.47 23.89 12.06
N ASN A 341 0.77 23.57 11.66
CA ASN A 341 1.78 24.55 11.21
C ASN A 341 1.31 25.33 9.97
N MET A 342 0.47 24.72 9.13
CA MET A 342 -0.17 25.36 7.98
C MET A 342 -1.47 26.10 8.32
N GLY A 343 -1.85 26.18 9.61
CA GLY A 343 -3.03 26.89 10.09
C GLY A 343 -4.30 26.04 10.20
N ALA A 344 -4.23 24.73 10.12
CA ALA A 344 -5.34 23.86 10.46
C ALA A 344 -5.62 23.88 11.97
N HIS A 345 -6.84 23.49 12.36
CA HIS A 345 -7.24 23.34 13.76
C HIS A 345 -7.57 21.86 14.03
N ILE A 346 -6.55 21.08 14.34
CA ILE A 346 -6.67 19.63 14.58
C ILE A 346 -6.16 19.30 15.98
N THR A 347 -7.01 18.67 16.78
CA THR A 347 -6.64 18.09 18.07
C THR A 347 -6.67 16.57 17.97
N ALA A 348 -5.51 15.94 18.02
CA ALA A 348 -5.38 14.49 17.99
C ALA A 348 -5.03 13.96 19.38
N GLN A 349 -5.80 12.96 19.87
CA GLN A 349 -5.57 12.29 21.13
C GLN A 349 -5.78 10.78 20.96
N GLY A 350 -4.74 9.99 21.17
CA GLY A 350 -4.78 8.54 20.98
C GLY A 350 -5.21 8.18 19.55
N LYS A 351 -6.31 7.47 19.41
CA LYS A 351 -6.87 7.01 18.13
C LYS A 351 -7.95 7.94 17.55
N THR A 352 -8.10 9.13 18.06
CA THR A 352 -9.14 10.09 17.62
C THR A 352 -8.54 11.44 17.32
N ALA A 353 -8.94 12.03 16.19
CA ALA A 353 -8.66 13.42 15.87
C ALA A 353 -9.98 14.18 15.66
N VAL A 354 -10.08 15.35 16.31
CA VAL A 354 -11.14 16.34 16.10
C VAL A 354 -10.57 17.41 15.19
N ILE A 355 -11.27 17.71 14.10
CA ILE A 355 -10.83 18.63 13.04
C ILE A 355 -11.87 19.72 12.90
N GLU A 356 -11.51 20.95 13.28
CA GLU A 356 -12.34 22.13 13.07
C GLU A 356 -11.92 22.75 11.73
N GLY A 357 -12.83 22.70 10.74
CA GLY A 357 -12.51 23.12 9.39
C GLY A 357 -12.27 24.62 9.28
N VAL A 358 -11.12 25.02 8.73
CA VAL A 358 -10.74 26.41 8.46
C VAL A 358 -11.10 26.82 7.03
N LYS A 359 -11.10 28.10 6.73
CA LYS A 359 -11.41 28.59 5.37
C LYS A 359 -10.29 28.34 4.38
N GLU A 360 -9.04 28.47 4.82
CA GLU A 360 -7.83 28.29 4.00
C GLU A 360 -6.65 27.83 4.87
N LEU A 361 -5.71 27.13 4.27
CA LEU A 361 -4.40 26.84 4.85
C LEU A 361 -3.37 27.83 4.31
N SER A 362 -2.28 28.02 5.04
CA SER A 362 -1.13 28.84 4.65
C SER A 362 0.07 27.96 4.32
N GLY A 363 0.83 28.36 3.32
CA GLY A 363 2.09 27.70 2.99
C GLY A 363 3.09 27.79 4.14
N ALA A 364 3.80 26.68 4.40
CA ALA A 364 4.81 26.58 5.45
C ALA A 364 5.84 25.50 5.08
N PRO A 365 7.03 25.50 5.70
CA PRO A 365 7.90 24.32 5.69
C PRO A 365 7.24 23.18 6.46
N VAL A 366 7.14 21.99 5.85
CA VAL A 366 6.51 20.78 6.43
C VAL A 366 7.32 19.54 6.12
N TYR A 367 7.20 18.52 6.96
CA TYR A 367 8.03 17.32 6.90
C TYR A 367 7.18 16.05 6.79
N ALA A 368 7.41 15.26 5.76
CA ALA A 368 6.76 13.97 5.63
C ALA A 368 7.27 13.01 6.73
N SER A 369 6.37 12.50 7.57
CA SER A 369 6.67 11.49 8.58
C SER A 369 6.60 10.06 8.05
N ASP A 370 5.84 9.86 7.00
CA ASP A 370 5.64 8.60 6.29
C ASP A 370 5.09 8.85 4.87
N LEU A 371 4.96 7.76 4.10
CA LEU A 371 4.48 7.77 2.72
C LEU A 371 3.13 8.51 2.54
N ARG A 372 2.13 8.20 3.38
CA ARG A 372 0.77 8.73 3.23
C ARG A 372 0.63 10.14 3.81
N ALA A 373 1.36 10.42 4.88
CA ALA A 373 1.52 11.78 5.40
C ALA A 373 2.14 12.69 4.34
N GLY A 374 3.18 12.25 3.63
CA GLY A 374 3.79 13.01 2.56
C GLY A 374 2.82 13.34 1.42
N ALA A 375 2.03 12.37 0.96
CA ALA A 375 1.01 12.59 -0.06
C ALA A 375 -0.09 13.57 0.42
N ALA A 376 -0.49 13.48 1.68
CA ALA A 376 -1.45 14.40 2.28
C ALA A 376 -0.90 15.83 2.35
N LEU A 377 0.35 16.02 2.82
CA LEU A 377 1.00 17.33 2.91
C LEU A 377 1.24 17.96 1.52
N LEU A 378 1.45 17.13 0.48
CA LEU A 378 1.52 17.61 -0.90
C LEU A 378 0.17 18.20 -1.33
N ILE A 379 -0.96 17.52 -1.05
CA ILE A 379 -2.30 18.06 -1.31
C ILE A 379 -2.52 19.34 -0.50
N ALA A 380 -2.11 19.36 0.78
CA ALA A 380 -2.23 20.55 1.62
C ALA A 380 -1.46 21.74 1.04
N GLY A 381 -0.24 21.51 0.52
CA GLY A 381 0.54 22.55 -0.17
C GLY A 381 -0.15 23.08 -1.43
N ILE A 382 -0.80 22.20 -2.23
CA ILE A 382 -1.52 22.61 -3.45
C ILE A 382 -2.70 23.53 -3.13
N ILE A 383 -3.40 23.33 -2.00
CA ILE A 383 -4.56 24.15 -1.60
C ILE A 383 -4.19 25.35 -0.76
N ALA A 384 -3.00 25.39 -0.18
CA ALA A 384 -2.56 26.45 0.73
C ALA A 384 -2.36 27.78 0.00
N LYS A 385 -2.47 28.89 0.73
CA LYS A 385 -2.09 30.20 0.22
C LYS A 385 -0.59 30.44 0.43
N GLY A 386 0.11 30.76 -0.65
CA GLY A 386 1.57 30.98 -0.63
C GLY A 386 2.36 29.71 -0.98
N THR A 387 3.59 29.65 -0.49
CA THR A 387 4.55 28.59 -0.85
C THR A 387 4.72 27.61 0.31
N THR A 388 4.64 26.31 0.00
CA THR A 388 4.94 25.21 0.91
C THR A 388 6.23 24.54 0.47
N GLU A 389 7.13 24.30 1.40
CA GLU A 389 8.31 23.46 1.20
C GLU A 389 8.13 22.13 1.91
N LEU A 390 8.01 21.06 1.13
CA LEU A 390 7.79 19.72 1.66
C LEU A 390 9.10 18.92 1.64
N TYR A 391 9.57 18.57 2.83
CA TYR A 391 10.79 17.84 3.10
C TYR A 391 10.55 16.34 3.30
N ASN A 392 11.63 15.54 3.33
CA ASN A 392 11.61 14.08 3.51
C ASN A 392 10.82 13.36 2.43
N ILE A 393 10.86 13.86 1.20
CA ILE A 393 10.08 13.35 0.07
C ILE A 393 10.43 11.94 -0.37
N SER A 394 11.59 11.42 0.06
CA SER A 394 11.95 10.01 -0.11
C SER A 394 10.89 9.05 0.47
N HIS A 395 10.12 9.48 1.48
CA HIS A 395 8.96 8.72 1.96
C HIS A 395 7.87 8.59 0.89
N ILE A 396 7.63 9.64 0.08
CA ILE A 396 6.63 9.65 -0.99
C ILE A 396 7.07 8.72 -2.13
N ASP A 397 8.36 8.77 -2.50
CA ASP A 397 8.95 7.97 -3.58
C ASP A 397 8.91 6.45 -3.31
N ARG A 398 8.61 6.04 -2.08
CA ARG A 398 8.39 4.65 -1.72
C ARG A 398 7.12 4.06 -2.32
N GLY A 399 6.14 4.88 -2.65
CA GLY A 399 4.83 4.36 -3.07
C GLY A 399 4.07 5.17 -4.09
N TYR A 400 4.55 6.35 -4.46
CA TYR A 400 3.99 7.15 -5.55
C TYR A 400 5.07 7.40 -6.59
N GLU A 401 4.78 7.00 -7.81
CA GLU A 401 5.67 7.24 -8.93
C GLU A 401 5.49 8.65 -9.45
N LYS A 402 6.55 9.49 -9.31
CA LYS A 402 6.60 10.85 -9.86
C LYS A 402 5.31 11.65 -9.62
N ILE A 403 4.80 11.60 -8.40
CA ILE A 403 3.50 12.19 -8.05
C ILE A 403 3.45 13.70 -8.37
N GLU A 404 4.58 14.39 -8.23
CA GLU A 404 4.70 15.82 -8.56
C GLU A 404 4.51 16.08 -10.05
N GLU A 405 4.97 15.17 -10.94
CA GLU A 405 4.74 15.28 -12.38
C GLU A 405 3.25 15.09 -12.70
N LYS A 406 2.60 14.09 -12.09
CA LYS A 406 1.16 13.84 -12.25
C LYS A 406 0.34 15.05 -11.80
N PHE A 407 0.68 15.67 -10.67
CA PHE A 407 -0.01 16.89 -10.21
C PHE A 407 0.29 18.11 -11.10
N ARG A 408 1.52 18.26 -11.61
CA ARG A 408 1.84 19.32 -12.60
C ARG A 408 0.99 19.20 -13.86
N ASN A 409 0.78 17.99 -14.36
CA ASN A 409 -0.07 17.75 -15.52
C ASN A 409 -1.55 18.11 -15.27
N LEU A 410 -1.98 18.13 -14.01
CA LEU A 410 -3.29 18.60 -13.57
C LEU A 410 -3.33 20.12 -13.28
N GLY A 411 -2.20 20.82 -13.48
CA GLY A 411 -2.09 22.28 -13.34
C GLY A 411 -1.45 22.75 -12.04
N ALA A 412 -1.00 21.87 -11.15
CA ALA A 412 -0.32 22.29 -9.92
C ALA A 412 1.07 22.88 -10.22
N ASN A 413 1.44 23.89 -9.44
CA ASN A 413 2.77 24.50 -9.52
C ASN A 413 3.69 23.87 -8.46
N ILE A 414 4.40 22.83 -8.87
CA ILE A 414 5.28 22.02 -8.01
C ILE A 414 6.63 21.85 -8.67
N GLN A 415 7.69 22.02 -7.91
CA GLN A 415 9.07 21.78 -8.35
C GLN A 415 9.78 20.87 -7.36
N ARG A 416 10.52 19.88 -7.87
CA ARG A 416 11.49 19.10 -7.09
C ARG A 416 12.82 19.82 -7.16
N VAL A 417 13.40 20.11 -6.01
CA VAL A 417 14.64 20.90 -5.87
C VAL A 417 15.62 20.13 -5.01
N GLU A 418 16.89 20.10 -5.44
CA GLU A 418 18.00 19.61 -4.63
C GLU A 418 18.56 20.77 -3.79
N GLU A 419 18.80 20.52 -2.50
CA GLU A 419 19.54 21.41 -1.60
C GLU A 419 21.03 21.06 -1.57
#